data_841902be14dabd127217349ee259cf71
#
_entry.id   841902be14dabd127217349ee259cf71
#
_cell.length_a   1.000
_cell.length_b   1.000
_cell.length_c   1.000
_cell.angle_alpha   90.00
_cell.angle_beta   90.00
_cell.angle_gamma   90.00
#
_symmetry.space_group_name_H-M   'P 1'
#
loop_
_entity.id
_entity.type
_entity.pdbx_description
1 polymer ?
#
loop_
_entity_poly.entity_id
_entity_poly.type
_entity_poly.pdbx_seq_one_letter_code
_entity_poly.pdbx_strand_id
1 'polypeptide(L)'
;LLGDMLELGELSREAHEELGRLAAESGLYCLITYGEQAKRTAVVAAAKGVETLHAENYREAADALLDRVQPGDAVLVKASHGMALEKVLDIFYEEHKEAEV
;
A
#
# COMPACT_ATOMS: atom_id res chain seq x y z
N LEU A 1 0.09 3.28 0.84
CA LEU A 1 0.70 1.95 0.83
C LEU A 1 0.29 1.19 2.09
N LEU A 2 -0.47 0.13 1.91
CA LEU A 2 -0.93 -0.70 3.02
C LEU A 2 -0.37 -2.11 2.89
N GLY A 3 0.19 -2.62 3.99
CA GLY A 3 0.68 -3.98 4.06
C GLY A 3 -0.20 -4.83 4.98
N ASP A 4 0.26 -6.05 5.22
CA ASP A 4 -0.46 -6.97 6.08
C ASP A 4 -0.46 -6.51 7.54
N MET A 5 -1.58 -6.71 8.19
CA MET A 5 -1.67 -6.65 9.64
C MET A 5 -1.47 -8.08 10.14
N LEU A 6 -0.32 -8.32 10.75
CA LEU A 6 0.07 -9.66 11.19
C LEU A 6 -0.53 -10.03 12.55
N GLU A 7 -0.52 -11.32 12.87
CA GLU A 7 -0.93 -11.84 14.17
C GLU A 7 -2.39 -11.63 14.55
N LEU A 8 -3.28 -11.41 13.57
CA LEU A 8 -4.71 -11.25 13.83
C LEU A 8 -5.49 -12.58 13.86
N GLY A 9 -4.88 -13.67 13.38
CA GLY A 9 -5.53 -14.97 13.36
C GLY A 9 -6.83 -14.95 12.56
N GLU A 10 -7.93 -15.40 13.19
CA GLU A 10 -9.23 -15.49 12.53
C GLU A 10 -9.83 -14.13 12.16
N LEU A 11 -9.38 -13.06 12.80
CA LEU A 11 -9.87 -11.71 12.53
C LEU A 11 -9.20 -11.06 11.32
N SER A 12 -8.17 -11.70 10.77
CA SER A 12 -7.37 -11.11 9.68
C SER A 12 -8.21 -10.74 8.46
N ARG A 13 -9.09 -11.64 8.02
CA ARG A 13 -9.91 -11.40 6.85
C ARG A 13 -10.81 -10.17 7.03
N GLU A 14 -11.55 -10.14 8.13
CA GLU A 14 -12.48 -9.04 8.39
C GLU A 14 -11.75 -7.71 8.55
N ALA A 15 -10.61 -7.72 9.25
CA ALA A 15 -9.83 -6.51 9.47
C ALA A 15 -9.29 -5.94 8.16
N HIS A 16 -8.79 -6.79 7.27
CA HIS A 16 -8.28 -6.33 5.97
C HIS A 16 -9.40 -5.85 5.05
N GLU A 17 -10.56 -6.49 5.09
CA GLU A 17 -11.72 -6.04 4.32
C GLU A 17 -12.23 -4.69 4.83
N GLU A 18 -12.30 -4.51 6.14
CA GLU A 18 -12.70 -3.25 6.75
C GLU A 18 -11.74 -2.12 6.40
N LEU A 19 -10.44 -2.41 6.39
CA LEU A 19 -9.44 -1.43 6.00
C LEU A 19 -9.65 -1.00 4.55
N GLY A 20 -10.03 -1.93 3.67
CA GLY A 20 -10.36 -1.61 2.28
C GLY A 20 -11.55 -0.67 2.18
N ARG A 21 -12.58 -0.89 2.99
CA ARG A 21 -13.75 -0.01 3.04
C ARG A 21 -13.37 1.39 3.52
N LEU A 22 -12.58 1.47 4.58
CA LEU A 22 -12.11 2.74 5.13
C LEU A 22 -11.23 3.50 4.13
N ALA A 23 -10.36 2.80 3.45
CA ALA A 23 -9.52 3.41 2.42
C ALA A 23 -10.37 4.02 1.31
N ALA A 24 -11.41 3.31 0.87
CA ALA A 24 -12.31 3.81 -0.16
C ALA A 24 -13.07 5.06 0.30
N GLU A 25 -13.47 5.11 1.56
CA GLU A 25 -14.20 6.26 2.11
C GLU A 25 -13.30 7.47 2.34
N SER A 26 -11.99 7.27 2.40
CA SER A 26 -11.03 8.34 2.67
C SER A 26 -10.72 9.24 1.46
N GLY A 27 -11.24 8.91 0.30
CA GLY A 27 -11.00 9.70 -0.91
C GLY A 27 -9.57 9.61 -1.43
N LEU A 28 -8.97 8.44 -1.32
CA LEU A 28 -7.61 8.22 -1.80
C LEU A 28 -7.50 8.35 -3.32
N TYR A 29 -6.43 8.95 -3.78
CA TYR A 29 -6.09 8.98 -5.20
C TYR A 29 -5.73 7.59 -5.71
N CYS A 30 -4.94 6.84 -4.95
CA CYS A 30 -4.50 5.50 -5.30
C CYS A 30 -4.16 4.71 -4.05
N LEU A 31 -4.44 3.42 -4.08
CA LEU A 31 -4.06 2.50 -3.01
C LEU A 31 -3.08 1.48 -3.54
N ILE A 32 -1.94 1.34 -2.88
CA ILE A 32 -0.96 0.31 -3.17
C ILE A 32 -0.96 -0.65 -1.99
N THR A 33 -1.08 -1.95 -2.26
CA THR A 33 -1.07 -2.97 -1.21
C THR A 33 0.11 -3.91 -1.41
N TYR A 34 0.60 -4.46 -0.31
CA TYR A 34 1.69 -5.44 -0.32
C TYR A 34 1.44 -6.47 0.76
N GLY A 35 1.53 -7.74 0.40
CA GLY A 35 1.38 -8.84 1.32
C GLY A 35 0.16 -9.70 1.01
N GLU A 36 0.20 -10.94 1.45
CA GLU A 36 -0.83 -11.93 1.13
C GLU A 36 -2.22 -11.54 1.65
N GLN A 37 -2.28 -11.03 2.88
CA GLN A 37 -3.54 -10.62 3.47
C GLN A 37 -4.04 -9.28 2.91
N ALA A 38 -3.13 -8.40 2.55
CA ALA A 38 -3.49 -7.10 1.98
C ALA A 38 -4.17 -7.21 0.62
N LYS A 39 -4.12 -8.38 -0.04
CA LYS A 39 -4.91 -8.63 -1.25
C LYS A 39 -6.40 -8.41 -1.01
N ARG A 40 -6.89 -8.77 0.18
CA ARG A 40 -8.29 -8.58 0.54
C ARG A 40 -8.65 -7.11 0.65
N THR A 41 -7.75 -6.32 1.21
CA THR A 41 -7.90 -4.86 1.28
C THR A 41 -8.01 -4.29 -0.13
N ALA A 42 -7.12 -4.73 -1.03
CA ALA A 42 -7.12 -4.29 -2.41
C ALA A 42 -8.42 -4.62 -3.14
N VAL A 43 -8.92 -5.85 -2.98
CA VAL A 43 -10.17 -6.28 -3.63
C VAL A 43 -11.35 -5.41 -3.21
N VAL A 44 -11.49 -5.17 -1.91
CA VAL A 44 -12.60 -4.37 -1.38
C VAL A 44 -12.51 -2.91 -1.86
N ALA A 45 -11.33 -2.31 -1.79
CA ALA A 45 -11.14 -0.92 -2.23
C ALA A 45 -11.38 -0.77 -3.72
N ALA A 46 -10.89 -1.70 -4.54
CA ALA A 46 -11.10 -1.68 -5.98
C ALA A 46 -12.58 -1.80 -6.35
N ALA A 47 -13.31 -2.65 -5.64
CA ALA A 47 -14.75 -2.83 -5.85
C ALA A 47 -15.53 -1.54 -5.57
N LYS A 48 -14.98 -0.65 -4.75
CA LYS A 48 -15.60 0.64 -4.43
C LYS A 48 -15.08 1.79 -5.30
N GLY A 49 -14.29 1.48 -6.32
CA GLY A 49 -13.86 2.48 -7.31
C GLY A 49 -12.51 3.13 -7.04
N VAL A 50 -11.75 2.67 -6.06
CA VAL A 50 -10.41 3.21 -5.81
C VAL A 50 -9.42 2.59 -6.79
N GLU A 51 -8.57 3.40 -7.41
CA GLU A 51 -7.46 2.88 -8.21
C GLU A 51 -6.52 2.11 -7.27
N THR A 52 -6.33 0.83 -7.54
CA THR A 52 -5.63 -0.06 -6.64
C THR A 52 -4.61 -0.90 -7.38
N LEU A 53 -3.44 -1.05 -6.78
CA LEU A 53 -2.38 -1.89 -7.33
C LEU A 53 -1.81 -2.75 -6.22
N HIS A 54 -1.78 -4.07 -6.43
CA HIS A 54 -1.18 -4.98 -5.47
C HIS A 54 0.24 -5.34 -5.91
N ALA A 55 1.21 -5.11 -5.01
CA ALA A 55 2.62 -5.40 -5.27
C ALA A 55 2.99 -6.76 -4.69
N GLU A 56 3.80 -7.50 -5.42
CA GLU A 56 4.25 -8.84 -5.01
C GLU A 56 5.57 -8.79 -4.24
N ASN A 57 6.28 -7.67 -4.30
CA ASN A 57 7.54 -7.50 -3.59
C ASN A 57 7.80 -6.02 -3.34
N TYR A 58 8.85 -5.73 -2.57
CA TYR A 58 9.20 -4.35 -2.23
C TYR A 58 9.49 -3.50 -3.46
N ARG A 59 10.15 -4.08 -4.46
CA ARG A 59 10.50 -3.34 -5.68
C ARG A 59 9.25 -2.90 -6.42
N GLU A 60 8.28 -3.79 -6.59
CA GLU A 60 7.04 -3.46 -7.27
C GLU A 60 6.27 -2.37 -6.52
N ALA A 61 6.26 -2.42 -5.19
CA ALA A 61 5.60 -1.40 -4.39
C ALA A 61 6.29 -0.04 -4.57
N ALA A 62 7.62 -0.01 -4.57
CA ALA A 62 8.37 1.21 -4.78
C ALA A 62 8.16 1.78 -6.18
N ASP A 63 8.14 0.91 -7.19
CA ASP A 63 7.89 1.34 -8.58
C ASP A 63 6.49 1.94 -8.73
N ALA A 64 5.50 1.35 -8.06
CA ALA A 64 4.14 1.88 -8.08
C ALA A 64 4.07 3.27 -7.45
N LEU A 65 4.80 3.49 -6.35
CA LEU A 65 4.90 4.81 -5.73
C LEU A 65 5.55 5.82 -6.67
N LEU A 66 6.67 5.44 -7.29
CA LEU A 66 7.39 6.32 -8.22
C LEU A 66 6.51 6.75 -9.39
N ASP A 67 5.68 5.83 -9.90
CA ASP A 67 4.81 6.13 -11.02
C ASP A 67 3.68 7.09 -10.66
N ARG A 68 3.23 7.10 -9.41
CA ARG A 68 2.01 7.80 -9.02
C ARG A 68 2.21 9.02 -8.16
N VAL A 69 3.31 9.10 -7.42
CA VAL A 69 3.56 10.22 -6.51
C VAL A 69 4.00 11.45 -7.30
N GLN A 70 3.39 12.59 -6.99
CA GLN A 70 3.75 13.87 -7.60
C GLN A 70 4.05 14.88 -6.49
N PRO A 71 4.78 15.97 -6.82
CA PRO A 71 5.07 17.01 -5.84
C PRO A 71 3.78 17.50 -5.16
N GLY A 72 3.80 17.55 -3.84
CA GLY A 72 2.64 17.95 -3.05
C GLY A 72 1.78 16.81 -2.55
N ASP A 73 1.98 15.60 -3.04
CA ASP A 73 1.23 14.43 -2.57
C ASP A 73 1.71 13.98 -1.19
N ALA A 74 0.79 13.43 -0.43
CA ALA A 74 1.10 12.80 0.85
C ALA A 74 0.92 11.28 0.71
N VAL A 75 1.85 10.52 1.23
CA VAL A 75 1.81 9.06 1.20
C VAL A 75 1.74 8.51 2.61
N LEU A 76 0.67 7.77 2.90
CA LEU A 76 0.55 7.05 4.16
C LEU A 76 1.06 5.63 3.98
N VAL A 77 1.97 5.22 4.84
CA VAL A 77 2.51 3.86 4.84
C VAL A 77 2.12 3.20 6.16
N LYS A 78 1.38 2.11 6.09
CA LYS A 78 0.90 1.43 7.29
C LYS A 78 0.86 -0.08 7.13
N ALA A 79 1.44 -0.79 8.09
CA ALA A 79 1.41 -2.24 8.18
C ALA A 79 1.94 -2.66 9.54
N SER A 80 1.85 -3.96 9.86
CA SER A 80 2.52 -4.49 11.03
C SER A 80 4.04 -4.36 10.85
N HIS A 81 4.74 -4.09 11.95
CA HIS A 81 6.18 -3.88 11.95
C HIS A 81 6.95 -5.02 11.26
N GLY A 82 6.49 -6.27 11.42
CA GLY A 82 7.11 -7.42 10.78
C GLY A 82 7.10 -7.41 9.26
N MET A 83 6.33 -6.53 8.63
CA MET A 83 6.30 -6.39 7.17
C MET A 83 7.49 -5.60 6.62
N ALA A 84 8.17 -4.84 7.48
CA ALA A 84 9.35 -4.05 7.11
C ALA A 84 9.14 -3.17 5.87
N LEU A 85 7.99 -2.49 5.80
CA LEU A 85 7.65 -1.64 4.64
C LEU A 85 8.60 -0.45 4.48
N GLU A 86 9.39 -0.10 5.49
CA GLU A 86 10.43 0.91 5.35
C GLU A 86 11.43 0.56 4.24
N LYS A 87 11.55 -0.73 3.89
CA LYS A 87 12.40 -1.15 2.78
C LYS A 87 11.87 -0.67 1.43
N VAL A 88 10.55 -0.54 1.30
CA VAL A 88 9.93 0.05 0.11
C VAL A 88 10.33 1.51 0.00
N LEU A 89 10.27 2.23 1.12
CA LEU A 89 10.64 3.65 1.15
C LEU A 89 12.12 3.85 0.85
N ASP A 90 12.98 2.95 1.31
CA ASP A 90 14.41 3.02 1.02
C ASP A 90 14.65 2.94 -0.50
N ILE A 91 13.99 2.02 -1.18
CA ILE A 91 14.09 1.89 -2.63
C ILE A 91 13.52 3.14 -3.31
N PHE A 92 12.37 3.60 -2.86
CA PHE A 92 11.70 4.77 -3.41
C PHE A 92 12.60 6.01 -3.34
N TYR A 93 13.18 6.29 -2.18
CA TYR A 93 14.02 7.47 -2.01
C TYR A 93 15.30 7.40 -2.82
N GLU A 94 15.91 6.24 -2.94
CA GLU A 94 17.12 6.07 -3.73
C GLU A 94 16.86 6.35 -5.21
N GLU A 95 15.80 5.76 -5.77
CA GLU A 95 15.42 5.98 -7.16
C GLU A 95 14.98 7.42 -7.43
N HIS A 96 14.26 8.01 -6.48
CA HIS A 96 13.79 9.39 -6.61
C HIS A 96 14.97 10.38 -6.65
N LYS A 97 16.00 10.15 -5.84
CA LYS A 97 17.20 10.97 -5.87
C LYS A 97 17.89 10.91 -7.22
N GLU A 98 17.99 9.71 -7.80
CA GLU A 98 18.59 9.53 -9.12
C GLU A 98 17.80 10.26 -10.20
N ALA A 99 16.48 10.29 -10.08
CA ALA A 99 15.61 10.96 -11.04
C ALA A 99 15.75 12.48 -10.99
N GLU A 100 16.17 13.05 -9.86
CA GLU A 100 16.33 14.48 -9.69
C GLU A 100 17.67 15.02 -10.19
N VAL A 101 18.59 14.13 -10.44
CA VAL A 101 19.93 14.48 -10.93
C VAL A 101 19.93 14.50 -12.45
#